data_552b3d8351017e69f816c0ed15501fbc
#
_entry.id   552b3d8351017e69f816c0ed15501fbc
#
_cell.length_a   1.000
_cell.length_b   1.000
_cell.length_c   1.000
_cell.angle_alpha   90.00
_cell.angle_beta   90.00
_cell.angle_gamma   90.00
#
_symmetry.space_group_name_H-M   'P 1'
#
loop_
_entity.id
_entity.type
_entity.pdbx_description
1 polymer ?
#
loop_
_entity_poly.entity_id
_entity_poly.type
_entity_poly.pdbx_seq_one_letter_code
_entity_poly.pdbx_strand_id
1 'polypeptide(L)'
;MRRQLRGTVAFAVCGSFCTLGAAVAQAEQLVRQGWELLPVMSYAASGLNTRFGRADEWKARLETLTGHRVLDTLQDVEPLGPQQLARALVVAPCTGTTLARLAAGLSDTPVTLAAKSLLRVGCPVLLAVSTNDGLGASGENIARLMQRKHYYFVPYGQDDAAQKPQSLKADITLLPAALEAALRGQQLQPVLREWN
;
A
#
# COMPACT_ATOMS: atom_id res chain seq x y z
N MET A 1 -5.72 -25.86 16.34
CA MET A 1 -5.97 -24.53 16.94
C MET A 1 -6.50 -23.61 15.86
N ARG A 2 -7.74 -23.11 15.94
CA ARG A 2 -8.25 -22.07 15.01
C ARG A 2 -7.45 -20.78 15.28
N ARG A 3 -6.74 -20.28 14.27
CA ARG A 3 -6.02 -19.00 14.34
C ARG A 3 -7.06 -17.91 14.62
N GLN A 4 -6.91 -17.15 15.70
CA GLN A 4 -7.77 -16.03 15.99
C GLN A 4 -7.51 -14.95 14.92
N LEU A 5 -8.49 -14.68 14.06
CA LEU A 5 -8.41 -13.66 13.03
C LEU A 5 -8.34 -12.28 13.67
N ARG A 6 -7.37 -11.45 13.26
CA ARG A 6 -7.17 -10.07 13.71
C ARG A 6 -8.11 -9.09 12.99
N GLY A 7 -8.69 -9.53 11.87
CA GLY A 7 -9.56 -8.76 10.99
C GLY A 7 -9.07 -8.77 9.55
N THR A 8 -9.84 -8.15 8.68
CA THR A 8 -9.60 -8.10 7.24
C THR A 8 -8.96 -6.75 6.86
N VAL A 9 -7.94 -6.77 5.99
CA VAL A 9 -7.23 -5.60 5.47
C VAL A 9 -7.18 -5.70 3.94
N ALA A 10 -7.52 -4.62 3.24
CA ALA A 10 -7.26 -4.53 1.81
C ALA A 10 -5.75 -4.25 1.60
N PHE A 11 -5.07 -5.10 0.84
CA PHE A 11 -3.64 -5.00 0.57
C PHE A 11 -3.42 -4.70 -0.91
N ALA A 12 -3.07 -3.45 -1.21
CA ALA A 12 -2.93 -2.95 -2.57
C ALA A 12 -1.47 -2.89 -3.01
N VAL A 13 -1.18 -3.37 -4.21
CA VAL A 13 0.13 -3.28 -4.84
C VAL A 13 0.10 -2.38 -6.08
N CYS A 14 1.12 -1.53 -6.22
CA CYS A 14 1.29 -0.63 -7.34
C CYS A 14 2.55 -0.96 -8.15
N GLY A 15 2.74 -0.29 -9.30
CA GLY A 15 3.77 -0.56 -10.29
C GLY A 15 5.19 -0.14 -9.90
N SER A 16 5.58 -0.13 -8.63
CA SER A 16 6.98 -0.06 -8.21
C SER A 16 7.58 -1.48 -8.18
N PHE A 17 7.86 -1.99 -9.38
CA PHE A 17 8.14 -3.42 -9.59
C PHE A 17 9.40 -3.91 -8.85
N CYS A 18 10.43 -3.08 -8.71
CA CYS A 18 11.65 -3.46 -7.99
C CYS A 18 11.42 -3.70 -6.48
N THR A 19 10.36 -3.15 -5.90
CA THR A 19 10.02 -3.31 -4.48
C THR A 19 8.82 -4.25 -4.26
N LEU A 20 8.18 -4.71 -5.33
CA LEU A 20 6.97 -5.55 -5.27
C LEU A 20 7.21 -6.85 -4.51
N GLY A 21 8.33 -7.54 -4.78
CA GLY A 21 8.67 -8.79 -4.08
C GLY A 21 8.80 -8.61 -2.57
N ALA A 22 9.42 -7.51 -2.12
CA ALA A 22 9.55 -7.20 -0.70
C ALA A 22 8.16 -6.89 -0.07
N ALA A 23 7.28 -6.20 -0.81
CA ALA A 23 5.93 -5.91 -0.34
C ALA A 23 5.08 -7.19 -0.21
N VAL A 24 5.19 -8.12 -1.16
CA VAL A 24 4.50 -9.43 -1.09
C VAL A 24 5.02 -10.25 0.09
N ALA A 25 6.31 -10.20 0.40
CA ALA A 25 6.86 -10.86 1.59
C ALA A 25 6.26 -10.29 2.90
N GLN A 26 5.95 -9.00 2.95
CA GLN A 26 5.23 -8.40 4.10
C GLN A 26 3.76 -8.83 4.14
N ALA A 27 3.10 -8.97 2.99
CA ALA A 27 1.76 -9.58 2.95
C ALA A 27 1.76 -11.00 3.53
N GLU A 28 2.76 -11.83 3.19
CA GLU A 28 2.95 -13.17 3.78
C GLU A 28 3.13 -13.09 5.31
N GLN A 29 3.87 -12.10 5.80
CA GLN A 29 4.05 -11.89 7.24
C GLN A 29 2.73 -11.51 7.92
N LEU A 30 1.94 -10.62 7.33
CA LEU A 30 0.62 -10.24 7.86
C LEU A 30 -0.32 -11.45 7.92
N VAL A 31 -0.36 -12.28 6.87
CA VAL A 31 -1.15 -13.52 6.87
C VAL A 31 -0.68 -14.46 7.99
N ARG A 32 0.65 -14.63 8.18
CA ARG A 32 1.19 -15.41 9.30
C ARG A 32 0.81 -14.86 10.68
N GLN A 33 0.64 -13.55 10.79
CA GLN A 33 0.20 -12.87 12.02
C GLN A 33 -1.32 -12.98 12.27
N GLY A 34 -2.08 -13.59 11.36
CA GLY A 34 -3.52 -13.80 11.50
C GLY A 34 -4.39 -12.72 10.85
N TRP A 35 -3.82 -11.85 10.00
CA TRP A 35 -4.62 -10.95 9.19
C TRP A 35 -5.21 -11.69 7.98
N GLU A 36 -6.45 -11.41 7.66
CA GLU A 36 -7.07 -11.74 6.38
C GLU A 36 -6.78 -10.61 5.39
N LEU A 37 -6.28 -10.92 4.19
CA LEU A 37 -5.94 -9.92 3.19
C LEU A 37 -6.84 -10.03 1.97
N LEU A 38 -7.43 -8.91 1.55
CA LEU A 38 -8.08 -8.75 0.25
C LEU A 38 -7.09 -8.10 -0.71
N PRO A 39 -6.53 -8.84 -1.69
CA PRO A 39 -5.50 -8.31 -2.57
C PRO A 39 -6.09 -7.37 -3.60
N VAL A 40 -5.50 -6.19 -3.74
CA VAL A 40 -5.87 -5.18 -4.74
C VAL A 40 -4.67 -4.92 -5.65
N MET A 41 -4.84 -4.81 -6.95
CA MET A 41 -3.78 -4.43 -7.88
C MET A 41 -4.13 -3.16 -8.65
N SER A 42 -3.13 -2.28 -8.81
CA SER A 42 -3.25 -1.18 -9.76
C SER A 42 -3.24 -1.70 -11.20
N TYR A 43 -3.79 -0.95 -12.16
CA TYR A 43 -3.77 -1.34 -13.59
C TYR A 43 -2.36 -1.64 -14.10
N ALA A 44 -1.34 -0.88 -13.64
CA ALA A 44 0.05 -1.16 -14.02
C ALA A 44 0.55 -2.49 -13.43
N ALA A 45 0.22 -2.78 -12.19
CA ALA A 45 0.67 -4.01 -11.54
C ALA A 45 -0.04 -5.26 -12.10
N SER A 46 -1.33 -5.15 -12.45
CA SER A 46 -2.11 -6.27 -13.00
C SER A 46 -1.94 -6.48 -14.52
N GLY A 47 -1.40 -5.46 -15.26
CA GLY A 47 -1.36 -5.50 -16.71
C GLY A 47 0.05 -5.52 -17.34
N LEU A 48 1.11 -5.16 -16.61
CA LEU A 48 2.44 -4.99 -17.20
C LEU A 48 3.40 -6.11 -16.80
N ASN A 49 3.95 -6.79 -17.80
CA ASN A 49 5.07 -7.70 -17.63
C ASN A 49 6.38 -6.90 -17.60
N THR A 50 7.26 -7.20 -16.66
CA THR A 50 8.53 -6.50 -16.48
C THR A 50 9.67 -7.49 -16.23
N ARG A 51 10.91 -6.98 -16.20
CA ARG A 51 12.08 -7.80 -15.80
C ARG A 51 12.00 -8.32 -14.36
N PHE A 52 11.07 -7.84 -13.55
CA PHE A 52 10.88 -8.26 -12.15
C PHE A 52 9.78 -9.32 -11.99
N GLY A 53 9.18 -9.78 -13.08
CA GLY A 53 8.15 -10.80 -13.12
C GLY A 53 6.98 -10.42 -14.03
N ARG A 54 6.15 -11.39 -14.32
CA ARG A 54 4.95 -11.25 -15.12
C ARG A 54 3.78 -10.83 -14.22
N ALA A 55 2.84 -10.07 -14.78
CA ALA A 55 1.66 -9.61 -14.06
C ALA A 55 0.78 -10.77 -13.57
N ASP A 56 0.60 -11.79 -14.42
CA ASP A 56 -0.17 -12.99 -14.09
C ASP A 56 0.47 -13.83 -12.97
N GLU A 57 1.80 -13.90 -12.91
CA GLU A 57 2.52 -14.60 -11.83
C GLU A 57 2.34 -13.87 -10.48
N TRP A 58 2.44 -12.54 -10.46
CA TRP A 58 2.20 -11.74 -9.27
C TRP A 58 0.74 -11.86 -8.79
N LYS A 59 -0.21 -11.86 -9.73
CA LYS A 59 -1.64 -12.06 -9.43
C LYS A 59 -1.87 -13.43 -8.80
N ALA A 60 -1.41 -14.50 -9.43
CA ALA A 60 -1.54 -15.87 -8.92
C ALA A 60 -0.89 -16.05 -7.54
N ARG A 61 0.28 -15.41 -7.32
CA ARG A 61 0.97 -15.46 -6.02
C ARG A 61 0.14 -14.78 -4.92
N LEU A 62 -0.44 -13.62 -5.19
CA LEU A 62 -1.30 -12.92 -4.23
C LEU A 62 -2.57 -13.73 -3.94
N GLU A 63 -3.22 -14.30 -4.96
CA GLU A 63 -4.41 -15.14 -4.81
C GLU A 63 -4.12 -16.42 -4.01
N THR A 64 -3.01 -17.09 -4.29
CA THR A 64 -2.57 -18.27 -3.52
C THR A 64 -2.29 -17.91 -2.06
N LEU A 65 -1.62 -16.77 -1.83
CA LEU A 65 -1.27 -16.33 -0.48
C LEU A 65 -2.51 -16.00 0.36
N THR A 66 -3.45 -15.31 -0.24
CA THR A 66 -4.60 -14.73 0.50
C THR A 66 -5.83 -15.63 0.50
N GLY A 67 -5.93 -16.54 -0.45
CA GLY A 67 -7.14 -17.34 -0.69
C GLY A 67 -8.28 -16.55 -1.34
N HIS A 68 -8.02 -15.29 -1.75
CA HIS A 68 -8.98 -14.41 -2.39
C HIS A 68 -8.52 -14.04 -3.80
N ARG A 69 -9.45 -13.86 -4.73
CA ARG A 69 -9.14 -13.30 -6.04
C ARG A 69 -8.62 -11.87 -5.90
N VAL A 70 -7.74 -11.47 -6.80
CA VAL A 70 -7.26 -10.09 -6.87
C VAL A 70 -8.39 -9.16 -7.35
N LEU A 71 -8.53 -8.04 -6.66
CA LEU A 71 -9.45 -6.95 -6.99
C LEU A 71 -8.69 -5.94 -7.88
N ASP A 72 -8.91 -5.94 -9.17
CA ASP A 72 -8.17 -5.11 -10.14
C ASP A 72 -9.08 -4.27 -11.05
N THR A 73 -10.38 -4.20 -10.73
CA THR A 73 -11.34 -3.32 -11.39
C THR A 73 -11.96 -2.32 -10.40
N LEU A 74 -12.59 -1.27 -10.92
CA LEU A 74 -13.32 -0.30 -10.09
C LEU A 74 -14.52 -0.94 -9.39
N GLN A 75 -15.21 -1.84 -10.09
CA GLN A 75 -16.37 -2.56 -9.58
C GLN A 75 -16.02 -3.46 -8.38
N ASP A 76 -14.84 -4.07 -8.41
CA ASP A 76 -14.38 -4.97 -7.35
C ASP A 76 -14.13 -4.24 -6.02
N VAL A 77 -13.60 -3.02 -6.09
CA VAL A 77 -13.13 -2.29 -4.91
C VAL A 77 -14.15 -1.30 -4.34
N GLU A 78 -15.16 -0.92 -5.13
CA GLU A 78 -16.21 0.01 -4.66
C GLU A 78 -16.89 -0.49 -3.38
N PRO A 79 -17.23 -1.79 -3.22
CA PRO A 79 -17.93 -2.30 -2.04
C PRO A 79 -17.09 -2.33 -0.75
N LEU A 80 -15.76 -2.17 -0.81
CA LEU A 80 -14.86 -2.34 0.34
C LEU A 80 -15.28 -1.53 1.57
N GLY A 81 -15.67 -0.28 1.39
CA GLY A 81 -16.12 0.61 2.45
C GLY A 81 -17.60 0.39 2.81
N PRO A 82 -18.55 0.57 1.88
CA PRO A 82 -19.98 0.46 2.14
C PRO A 82 -20.40 -0.86 2.79
N GLN A 83 -19.77 -1.97 2.40
CA GLN A 83 -20.01 -3.29 2.95
C GLN A 83 -19.07 -3.67 4.12
N GLN A 84 -18.19 -2.73 4.53
CA GLN A 84 -17.22 -2.92 5.62
C GLN A 84 -16.37 -4.20 5.46
N LEU A 85 -15.96 -4.49 4.21
CA LEU A 85 -15.21 -5.71 3.89
C LEU A 85 -13.77 -5.66 4.40
N ALA A 86 -13.22 -4.47 4.67
CA ALA A 86 -11.90 -4.29 5.25
C ALA A 86 -11.91 -3.11 6.23
N ARG A 87 -11.04 -3.17 7.23
CA ARG A 87 -10.90 -2.14 8.28
C ARG A 87 -9.71 -1.20 8.07
N ALA A 88 -8.91 -1.45 7.05
CA ALA A 88 -7.80 -0.60 6.61
C ALA A 88 -7.45 -0.91 5.16
N LEU A 89 -6.80 0.06 4.49
CA LEU A 89 -6.08 -0.16 3.23
C LEU A 89 -4.58 -0.02 3.49
N VAL A 90 -3.81 -1.00 3.05
CA VAL A 90 -2.35 -0.92 2.92
C VAL A 90 -2.03 -0.76 1.44
N VAL A 91 -1.26 0.25 1.06
CA VAL A 91 -0.74 0.44 -0.31
C VAL A 91 0.78 0.22 -0.27
N ALA A 92 1.22 -0.95 -0.66
CA ALA A 92 2.62 -1.37 -0.58
C ALA A 92 3.01 -2.24 -1.79
N PRO A 93 3.87 -1.73 -2.68
CA PRO A 93 4.47 -0.40 -2.69
C PRO A 93 3.49 0.68 -3.19
N CYS A 94 3.67 1.93 -2.75
CA CYS A 94 2.92 3.08 -3.23
C CYS A 94 3.80 3.95 -4.15
N THR A 95 3.45 4.05 -5.43
CA THR A 95 4.19 4.82 -6.45
C THR A 95 3.89 6.31 -6.38
N GLY A 96 4.79 7.16 -6.92
CA GLY A 96 4.57 8.60 -7.07
C GLY A 96 3.27 8.94 -7.80
N THR A 97 2.94 8.19 -8.87
CA THR A 97 1.66 8.35 -9.58
C THR A 97 0.45 8.09 -8.68
N THR A 98 0.51 7.06 -7.84
CA THR A 98 -0.56 6.77 -6.88
C THR A 98 -0.66 7.85 -5.80
N LEU A 99 0.48 8.32 -5.27
CA LEU A 99 0.53 9.45 -4.33
C LEU A 99 -0.12 10.70 -4.94
N ALA A 100 0.23 11.05 -6.19
CA ALA A 100 -0.34 12.20 -6.90
C ALA A 100 -1.86 12.08 -7.05
N ARG A 101 -2.36 10.93 -7.49
CA ARG A 101 -3.81 10.69 -7.59
C ARG A 101 -4.53 10.83 -6.26
N LEU A 102 -4.01 10.20 -5.21
CA LEU A 102 -4.58 10.28 -3.86
C LEU A 102 -4.56 11.74 -3.36
N ALA A 103 -3.46 12.48 -3.55
CA ALA A 103 -3.33 13.88 -3.15
C ALA A 103 -4.29 14.81 -3.92
N ALA A 104 -4.56 14.49 -5.20
CA ALA A 104 -5.54 15.22 -6.01
C ALA A 104 -7.00 14.78 -5.74
N GLY A 105 -7.23 13.72 -4.95
CA GLY A 105 -8.57 13.18 -4.68
C GLY A 105 -9.16 12.38 -5.85
N LEU A 106 -8.33 11.95 -6.81
CA LEU A 106 -8.74 11.13 -7.93
C LEU A 106 -9.00 9.68 -7.48
N SER A 107 -10.04 9.07 -8.04
CA SER A 107 -10.47 7.70 -7.72
C SER A 107 -10.75 6.88 -8.99
N ASP A 108 -9.85 7.01 -9.96
CA ASP A 108 -9.94 6.47 -11.32
C ASP A 108 -9.16 5.15 -11.52
N THR A 109 -8.61 4.61 -10.44
CA THR A 109 -7.92 3.31 -10.43
C THR A 109 -8.43 2.43 -9.29
N PRO A 110 -8.26 1.10 -9.35
CA PRO A 110 -8.68 0.22 -8.26
C PRO A 110 -8.10 0.63 -6.90
N VAL A 111 -6.81 0.99 -6.84
CA VAL A 111 -6.15 1.39 -5.59
C VAL A 111 -6.71 2.71 -5.05
N THR A 112 -6.92 3.71 -5.90
CA THR A 112 -7.41 5.02 -5.47
C THR A 112 -8.90 5.00 -5.14
N LEU A 113 -9.68 4.19 -5.82
CA LEU A 113 -11.08 3.98 -5.46
C LEU A 113 -11.23 3.16 -4.16
N ALA A 114 -10.38 2.13 -3.94
CA ALA A 114 -10.32 1.43 -2.67
C ALA A 114 -10.03 2.38 -1.50
N ALA A 115 -9.07 3.30 -1.68
CA ALA A 115 -8.77 4.33 -0.68
C ALA A 115 -9.99 5.22 -0.41
N LYS A 116 -10.64 5.75 -1.45
CA LYS A 116 -11.85 6.57 -1.31
C LYS A 116 -12.99 5.81 -0.61
N SER A 117 -13.20 4.56 -1.00
CA SER A 117 -14.26 3.70 -0.45
C SER A 117 -14.07 3.50 1.07
N LEU A 118 -12.85 3.19 1.51
CA LEU A 118 -12.52 2.95 2.91
C LEU A 118 -12.44 4.24 3.74
N LEU A 119 -11.88 5.32 3.19
CA LEU A 119 -11.85 6.63 3.86
C LEU A 119 -13.26 7.17 4.15
N ARG A 120 -14.23 6.92 3.27
CA ARG A 120 -15.63 7.31 3.45
C ARG A 120 -16.25 6.75 4.73
N VAL A 121 -15.78 5.61 5.21
CA VAL A 121 -16.23 4.95 6.44
C VAL A 121 -15.23 5.11 7.59
N GLY A 122 -14.25 6.02 7.46
CA GLY A 122 -13.29 6.35 8.51
C GLY A 122 -12.14 5.34 8.67
N CYS A 123 -11.96 4.41 7.73
CA CYS A 123 -10.88 3.45 7.78
C CYS A 123 -9.53 4.09 7.40
N PRO A 124 -8.42 3.73 8.05
CA PRO A 124 -7.09 4.24 7.74
C PRO A 124 -6.55 3.70 6.40
N VAL A 125 -5.77 4.54 5.74
CA VAL A 125 -4.97 4.22 4.54
C VAL A 125 -3.50 4.34 4.90
N LEU A 126 -2.76 3.23 4.88
CA LEU A 126 -1.33 3.16 5.16
C LEU A 126 -0.56 3.10 3.84
N LEU A 127 0.39 4.03 3.66
CA LEU A 127 1.16 4.19 2.43
C LEU A 127 2.63 3.79 2.66
N ALA A 128 3.10 2.79 1.91
CA ALA A 128 4.52 2.43 1.84
C ALA A 128 5.14 3.08 0.59
N VAL A 129 5.69 4.27 0.75
CA VAL A 129 6.26 5.07 -0.35
C VAL A 129 7.36 4.30 -1.07
N SER A 130 7.33 4.30 -2.39
CA SER A 130 8.40 3.77 -3.24
C SER A 130 8.39 4.51 -4.57
N THR A 131 9.19 5.59 -4.64
CA THR A 131 9.21 6.48 -5.80
C THR A 131 10.58 7.11 -6.02
N ASN A 132 10.95 7.30 -7.29
CA ASN A 132 12.25 7.86 -7.67
C ASN A 132 12.30 9.40 -7.58
N ASP A 133 11.17 10.06 -7.37
CA ASP A 133 11.00 11.52 -7.32
C ASP A 133 10.41 12.01 -5.99
N GLY A 134 10.64 11.27 -4.92
CA GLY A 134 10.09 11.57 -3.60
C GLY A 134 10.51 12.92 -3.03
N LEU A 135 11.72 13.38 -3.33
CA LEU A 135 12.23 14.72 -3.01
C LEU A 135 12.05 15.72 -4.18
N GLY A 136 11.39 15.29 -5.26
CA GLY A 136 10.98 16.11 -6.39
C GLY A 136 9.46 16.28 -6.42
N ALA A 137 8.84 15.99 -7.56
CA ALA A 137 7.40 16.19 -7.80
C ALA A 137 6.48 15.44 -6.83
N SER A 138 6.88 14.25 -6.35
CA SER A 138 6.09 13.50 -5.36
C SER A 138 6.17 14.06 -3.93
N GLY A 139 7.15 14.91 -3.62
CA GLY A 139 7.32 15.47 -2.27
C GLY A 139 6.12 16.30 -1.81
N GLU A 140 5.57 17.12 -2.69
CA GLU A 140 4.34 17.89 -2.40
C GLU A 140 3.14 16.98 -2.13
N ASN A 141 3.01 15.89 -2.89
CA ASN A 141 1.92 14.94 -2.71
C ASN A 141 2.01 14.19 -1.39
N ILE A 142 3.22 13.80 -0.98
CA ILE A 142 3.49 13.20 0.34
C ILE A 142 3.07 14.19 1.44
N ALA A 143 3.56 15.44 1.39
CA ALA A 143 3.24 16.46 2.38
C ALA A 143 1.73 16.73 2.48
N ARG A 144 1.03 16.82 1.35
CA ARG A 144 -0.44 16.97 1.32
C ARG A 144 -1.16 15.80 1.98
N LEU A 145 -0.74 14.56 1.71
CA LEU A 145 -1.36 13.38 2.29
C LEU A 145 -1.07 13.25 3.79
N MET A 146 0.12 13.64 4.26
CA MET A 146 0.46 13.65 5.69
C MET A 146 -0.45 14.57 6.52
N GLN A 147 -1.03 15.61 5.93
CA GLN A 147 -1.94 16.55 6.58
C GLN A 147 -3.40 16.07 6.60
N ARG A 148 -3.73 15.01 5.84
CA ARG A 148 -5.10 14.52 5.74
C ARG A 148 -5.41 13.48 6.81
N LYS A 149 -6.60 13.53 7.34
CA LYS A 149 -7.10 12.51 8.28
C LYS A 149 -7.08 11.12 7.62
N HIS A 150 -6.75 10.13 8.44
CA HIS A 150 -6.76 8.71 8.08
C HIS A 150 -5.70 8.26 7.07
N TYR A 151 -4.79 9.15 6.64
CA TYR A 151 -3.59 8.75 5.92
C TYR A 151 -2.42 8.58 6.88
N TYR A 152 -1.73 7.47 6.77
CA TYR A 152 -0.54 7.11 7.56
C TYR A 152 0.55 6.60 6.65
N PHE A 153 1.78 6.68 7.10
CA PHE A 153 2.94 6.29 6.31
C PHE A 153 3.73 5.21 7.04
N VAL A 154 4.14 4.18 6.30
CA VAL A 154 5.26 3.34 6.75
C VAL A 154 6.49 4.24 6.80
N PRO A 155 7.27 4.27 7.91
CA PRO A 155 8.46 5.08 7.98
C PRO A 155 9.37 4.91 6.76
N TYR A 156 9.91 6.01 6.23
CA TYR A 156 10.64 6.03 4.96
C TYR A 156 11.87 6.94 5.02
N GLY A 157 12.79 6.74 4.09
CA GLY A 157 13.99 7.56 3.92
C GLY A 157 14.45 7.57 2.47
N GLN A 158 15.62 8.16 2.19
CA GLN A 158 16.24 8.07 0.88
C GLN A 158 16.66 6.62 0.59
N ASP A 159 16.43 6.16 -0.64
CA ASP A 159 16.80 4.80 -1.08
C ASP A 159 18.32 4.68 -1.25
N ASP A 160 18.90 5.63 -1.98
CA ASP A 160 20.35 5.76 -2.25
C ASP A 160 20.66 7.23 -2.49
N ALA A 161 21.15 7.91 -1.45
CA ALA A 161 21.40 9.35 -1.52
C ALA A 161 22.48 9.75 -2.53
N ALA A 162 23.41 8.85 -2.85
CA ALA A 162 24.50 9.11 -3.80
C ALA A 162 24.08 8.91 -5.26
N GLN A 163 23.38 7.79 -5.55
CA GLN A 163 23.03 7.43 -6.93
C GLN A 163 21.61 7.83 -7.31
N LYS A 164 20.71 7.96 -6.33
CA LYS A 164 19.29 8.29 -6.52
C LYS A 164 18.85 9.39 -5.54
N PRO A 165 19.43 10.59 -5.61
CA PRO A 165 19.28 11.62 -4.57
C PRO A 165 17.82 12.06 -4.32
N GLN A 166 16.91 11.84 -5.25
CA GLN A 166 15.50 12.18 -5.11
C GLN A 166 14.60 11.00 -4.72
N SER A 167 15.15 9.78 -4.68
CA SER A 167 14.36 8.57 -4.43
C SER A 167 14.03 8.41 -2.95
N LEU A 168 12.75 8.17 -2.65
CA LEU A 168 12.27 7.81 -1.31
C LEU A 168 11.70 6.39 -1.31
N LYS A 169 11.97 5.68 -0.22
CA LYS A 169 11.56 4.30 -0.04
C LYS A 169 11.16 4.03 1.41
N ALA A 170 10.03 3.38 1.58
CA ALA A 170 9.59 2.91 2.89
C ALA A 170 10.49 1.79 3.43
N ASP A 171 10.77 1.83 4.72
CA ASP A 171 11.30 0.67 5.44
C ASP A 171 10.16 -0.36 5.58
N ILE A 172 10.07 -1.22 4.58
CA ILE A 172 8.94 -2.15 4.47
C ILE A 172 8.86 -3.13 5.63
N THR A 173 9.95 -3.35 6.37
CA THR A 173 9.97 -4.23 7.55
C THR A 173 9.11 -3.69 8.69
N LEU A 174 8.88 -2.37 8.71
CA LEU A 174 8.03 -1.69 9.69
C LEU A 174 6.53 -1.70 9.32
N LEU A 175 6.15 -2.27 8.16
CA LEU A 175 4.76 -2.27 7.69
C LEU A 175 3.80 -2.88 8.72
N PRO A 176 4.07 -4.03 9.37
CA PRO A 176 3.15 -4.58 10.37
C PRO A 176 2.95 -3.64 11.57
N ALA A 177 4.03 -3.05 12.09
CA ALA A 177 3.95 -2.10 13.21
C ALA A 177 3.22 -0.81 12.80
N ALA A 178 3.45 -0.32 11.57
CA ALA A 178 2.77 0.85 11.05
C ALA A 178 1.27 0.60 10.84
N LEU A 179 0.86 -0.61 10.41
CA LEU A 179 -0.55 -1.00 10.30
C LEU A 179 -1.23 -0.98 11.68
N GLU A 180 -0.59 -1.54 12.69
CA GLU A 180 -1.11 -1.51 14.06
C GLU A 180 -1.28 -0.08 14.59
N ALA A 181 -0.31 0.80 14.33
CA ALA A 181 -0.39 2.20 14.72
C ALA A 181 -1.53 2.92 13.97
N ALA A 182 -1.63 2.73 12.65
CA ALA A 182 -2.67 3.32 11.82
C ALA A 182 -4.08 2.91 12.26
N LEU A 183 -4.28 1.64 12.64
CA LEU A 183 -5.55 1.14 13.18
C LEU A 183 -5.95 1.78 14.53
N ARG A 184 -4.98 2.31 15.27
CA ARG A 184 -5.21 3.12 16.48
C ARG A 184 -5.30 4.63 16.20
N GLY A 185 -5.28 5.05 14.92
CA GLY A 185 -5.30 6.44 14.54
C GLY A 185 -3.96 7.17 14.78
N GLN A 186 -2.85 6.45 14.81
CA GLN A 186 -1.52 6.99 15.13
C GLN A 186 -0.54 6.80 13.97
N GLN A 187 0.30 7.80 13.73
CA GLN A 187 1.47 7.67 12.84
C GLN A 187 2.61 6.99 13.61
N LEU A 188 3.13 5.88 13.09
CA LEU A 188 4.34 5.27 13.63
C LEU A 188 5.53 6.22 13.52
N GLN A 189 6.22 6.46 14.62
CA GLN A 189 7.38 7.35 14.70
C GLN A 189 8.70 6.58 14.93
N PRO A 190 9.85 7.13 14.50
CA PRO A 190 9.98 8.30 13.62
C PRO A 190 9.51 8.00 12.20
N VAL A 191 8.80 8.95 11.57
CA VAL A 191 8.30 8.76 10.19
C VAL A 191 9.42 8.89 9.15
N LEU A 192 10.42 9.72 9.42
CA LEU A 192 11.64 9.82 8.62
C LEU A 192 12.73 8.93 9.21
N ARG A 193 13.30 8.07 8.37
CA ARG A 193 14.36 7.13 8.76
C ARG A 193 15.71 7.66 8.32
N GLU A 194 16.68 7.54 9.19
CA GLU A 194 18.09 7.59 8.81
C GLU A 194 18.52 6.19 8.33
N TRP A 195 19.16 6.14 7.19
CA TRP A 195 19.76 4.92 6.67
C TRP A 195 21.25 4.94 7.05
N ASN A 196 21.63 4.11 8.00
CA ASN A 196 23.03 3.89 8.37
C ASN A 196 23.67 2.91 7.39
#